data_e67b4e3983eaf3a9aac152fe35b45b82
#
_entry.id   e67b4e3983eaf3a9aac152fe35b45b82
#
_cell.length_a   1.000
_cell.length_b   1.000
_cell.length_c   1.000
_cell.angle_alpha   90.00
_cell.angle_beta   90.00
_cell.angle_gamma   90.00
#
_symmetry.space_group_name_H-M   'P 1'
#
loop_
_entity.id
_entity.type
_entity.pdbx_description
1 polymer ?
#
loop_
_entity_poly.entity_id
_entity_poly.type
_entity_poly.pdbx_seq_one_letter_code
_entity_poly.pdbx_strand_id
1 'polypeptide(L)'
;MIEDIKDKINKISYDHPNKIILIDKISLIKEVLPITSKIIKEKYSQKFNTLITSCSISKKKEVKKELEIYTKKLSKLISIKKMVSHFVGDEGKVLNEINSHKIKENKCLIHPIFLFNGYLFEKNIKKFRSSIDVFNLHPISHYEEIINLISKKLIHTIQTLD
;
A
#
# COMPACT_ATOMS: atom_id res chain seq x y z
N MET A 1 -1.46 1.12 -17.91
CA MET A 1 -0.37 0.28 -17.32
C MET A 1 -0.69 -1.20 -17.31
N ILE A 2 -1.81 -1.67 -16.74
CA ILE A 2 -2.16 -3.12 -16.82
C ILE A 2 -2.50 -3.51 -18.26
N GLU A 3 -3.26 -2.70 -18.99
CA GLU A 3 -3.54 -2.90 -20.41
C GLU A 3 -2.27 -2.88 -21.26
N ASP A 4 -1.38 -1.90 -21.03
CA ASP A 4 -0.08 -1.84 -21.73
C ASP A 4 0.81 -3.06 -21.44
N ILE A 5 0.70 -3.63 -20.23
CA ILE A 5 1.40 -4.87 -19.86
C ILE A 5 0.73 -6.06 -20.56
N LYS A 6 -0.60 -6.15 -20.58
CA LYS A 6 -1.35 -7.18 -21.29
C LYS A 6 -1.01 -7.20 -22.77
N ASP A 7 -1.00 -6.03 -23.41
CA ASP A 7 -0.66 -5.91 -24.84
C ASP A 7 0.79 -6.35 -25.13
N LYS A 8 1.73 -5.98 -24.27
CA LYS A 8 3.13 -6.43 -24.38
C LYS A 8 3.26 -7.95 -24.18
N ILE A 9 2.54 -8.49 -23.20
CA ILE A 9 2.54 -9.93 -22.92
C ILE A 9 1.90 -10.70 -24.07
N ASN A 10 0.80 -10.20 -24.62
CA ASN A 10 0.16 -10.84 -25.78
C ASN A 10 1.10 -10.89 -26.99
N LYS A 11 1.90 -9.84 -27.23
CA LYS A 11 2.93 -9.84 -28.28
C LYS A 11 4.01 -10.89 -28.01
N ILE A 12 4.51 -10.98 -26.78
CA ILE A 12 5.55 -11.97 -26.39
C ILE A 12 4.97 -13.38 -26.41
N SER A 13 3.71 -13.57 -26.00
CA SER A 13 3.03 -14.87 -26.01
C SER A 13 2.76 -15.41 -27.42
N TYR A 14 2.66 -14.52 -28.41
CA TYR A 14 2.55 -14.93 -29.81
C TYR A 14 3.82 -15.67 -30.28
N ASP A 15 4.99 -15.17 -29.88
CA ASP A 15 6.30 -15.76 -30.20
C ASP A 15 6.64 -16.96 -29.29
N HIS A 16 6.08 -17.00 -28.07
CA HIS A 16 6.35 -18.01 -27.03
C HIS A 16 5.07 -18.46 -26.32
N PRO A 17 4.19 -19.20 -27.01
CA PRO A 17 2.96 -19.68 -26.39
C PRO A 17 3.25 -20.54 -25.17
N ASN A 18 2.47 -20.36 -24.12
CA ASN A 18 2.51 -21.13 -22.85
C ASN A 18 3.61 -20.76 -21.82
N LYS A 19 4.34 -19.65 -21.98
CA LYS A 19 5.39 -19.27 -21.01
C LYS A 19 5.01 -18.12 -20.07
N ILE A 20 3.92 -17.39 -20.33
CA ILE A 20 3.53 -16.21 -19.54
C ILE A 20 2.11 -16.37 -19.03
N ILE A 21 1.97 -16.37 -17.71
CA ILE A 21 0.70 -16.45 -17.01
C ILE A 21 0.42 -15.13 -16.32
N LEU A 22 -0.74 -14.54 -16.58
CA LEU A 22 -1.21 -13.36 -15.89
C LEU A 22 -2.07 -13.75 -14.70
N ILE A 23 -1.64 -13.33 -13.51
CA ILE A 23 -2.42 -13.49 -12.28
C ILE A 23 -3.35 -12.31 -12.11
N ASP A 24 -4.55 -12.56 -11.60
CA ASP A 24 -5.49 -11.51 -11.28
C ASP A 24 -4.93 -10.50 -10.28
N LYS A 25 -5.24 -9.23 -10.52
CA LYS A 25 -4.86 -8.13 -9.64
C LYS A 25 -5.31 -8.40 -8.21
N ILE A 26 -4.40 -8.25 -7.26
CA ILE A 26 -4.75 -8.23 -5.83
C ILE A 26 -5.48 -6.93 -5.52
N SER A 27 -6.69 -7.04 -5.00
CA SER A 27 -7.50 -5.87 -4.64
C SER A 27 -7.04 -5.27 -3.33
N LEU A 28 -6.63 -4.01 -3.37
CA LEU A 28 -6.24 -3.27 -2.18
C LEU A 28 -7.39 -3.18 -1.16
N ILE A 29 -8.62 -2.95 -1.64
CA ILE A 29 -9.81 -2.78 -0.79
C ILE A 29 -10.39 -4.11 -0.33
N LYS A 30 -10.51 -5.10 -1.22
CA LYS A 30 -11.21 -6.35 -0.89
C LYS A 30 -10.34 -7.34 -0.12
N GLU A 31 -9.04 -7.36 -0.42
CA GLU A 31 -8.13 -8.39 0.06
C GLU A 31 -7.07 -7.86 1.04
N VAL A 32 -6.37 -6.78 0.69
CA VAL A 32 -5.29 -6.25 1.53
C VAL A 32 -5.81 -5.50 2.77
N LEU A 33 -6.88 -4.72 2.62
CA LEU A 33 -7.43 -3.91 3.71
C LEU A 33 -7.84 -4.73 4.96
N PRO A 34 -8.59 -5.85 4.84
CA PRO A 34 -8.93 -6.66 6.01
C PRO A 34 -7.71 -7.20 6.73
N ILE A 35 -6.74 -7.71 5.97
CA ILE A 35 -5.48 -8.25 6.51
C ILE A 35 -4.70 -7.15 7.25
N THR A 36 -4.48 -6.00 6.61
CA THR A 36 -3.73 -4.89 7.21
C THR A 36 -4.41 -4.37 8.47
N SER A 37 -5.74 -4.23 8.46
CA SER A 37 -6.47 -3.75 9.64
C SER A 37 -6.34 -4.71 10.82
N LYS A 38 -6.37 -6.02 10.56
CA LYS A 38 -6.16 -7.06 11.56
C LYS A 38 -4.75 -6.97 12.15
N ILE A 39 -3.73 -6.93 11.30
CA ILE A 39 -2.33 -6.83 11.71
C ILE A 39 -2.10 -5.60 12.60
N ILE A 40 -2.64 -4.43 12.21
CA ILE A 40 -2.49 -3.20 12.99
C ILE A 40 -3.12 -3.36 14.37
N LYS A 41 -4.32 -3.92 14.45
CA LYS A 41 -5.01 -4.11 15.73
C LYS A 41 -4.30 -5.10 16.66
N GLU A 42 -3.77 -6.19 16.11
CA GLU A 42 -3.14 -7.26 16.88
C GLU A 42 -1.70 -6.94 17.31
N LYS A 43 -0.93 -6.35 16.40
CA LYS A 43 0.51 -6.18 16.62
C LYS A 43 0.88 -4.78 17.13
N TYR A 44 0.01 -3.79 16.99
CA TYR A 44 0.31 -2.40 17.32
C TYR A 44 -0.73 -1.83 18.28
N SER A 45 -0.48 -2.04 19.58
CA SER A 45 -1.34 -1.56 20.67
C SER A 45 -1.21 -0.05 20.92
N GLN A 46 -0.25 0.63 20.32
CA GLN A 46 -0.02 2.05 20.49
C GLN A 46 -1.19 2.87 19.93
N LYS A 47 -1.60 3.89 20.68
CA LYS A 47 -2.61 4.83 20.20
C LYS A 47 -1.98 5.84 19.24
N PHE A 48 -2.31 5.71 17.97
CA PHE A 48 -1.99 6.69 16.95
C PHE A 48 -3.16 7.65 16.76
N ASN A 49 -2.87 8.90 16.45
CA ASN A 49 -3.89 9.89 16.16
C ASN A 49 -3.97 10.26 14.68
N THR A 50 -2.95 9.93 13.90
CA THR A 50 -2.87 10.21 12.47
C THR A 50 -2.42 8.97 11.69
N LEU A 51 -3.15 8.62 10.63
CA LEU A 51 -2.78 7.61 9.64
C LEU A 51 -2.27 8.28 8.38
N ILE A 52 -1.08 7.91 7.94
CA ILE A 52 -0.50 8.35 6.68
C ILE A 52 -0.34 7.13 5.78
N THR A 53 -0.98 7.12 4.62
CA THR A 53 -0.75 6.08 3.61
C THR A 53 -0.01 6.64 2.41
N SER A 54 0.89 5.87 1.86
CA SER A 54 1.67 6.28 0.70
C SER A 54 1.83 5.14 -0.31
N CYS A 55 1.93 5.48 -1.57
CA CYS A 55 2.28 4.53 -2.63
C CYS A 55 3.18 5.19 -3.68
N SER A 56 3.64 4.40 -4.65
CA SER A 56 4.41 4.90 -5.78
C SER A 56 3.64 5.93 -6.60
N ILE A 57 4.36 6.82 -7.28
CA ILE A 57 3.78 7.86 -8.12
C ILE A 57 2.91 7.23 -9.21
N SER A 58 1.71 7.78 -9.38
CA SER A 58 0.81 7.43 -10.48
C SER A 58 0.14 8.68 -11.04
N LYS A 59 0.07 8.78 -12.37
CA LYS A 59 -0.68 9.83 -13.05
C LYS A 59 -2.17 9.48 -13.23
N LYS A 60 -2.56 8.23 -12.94
CA LYS A 60 -3.94 7.76 -13.10
C LYS A 60 -4.82 8.20 -11.94
N LYS A 61 -5.91 8.90 -12.24
CA LYS A 61 -6.89 9.40 -11.23
C LYS A 61 -7.51 8.25 -10.42
N GLU A 62 -7.71 7.09 -11.05
CA GLU A 62 -8.28 5.89 -10.43
C GLU A 62 -7.39 5.39 -9.28
N VAL A 63 -6.06 5.39 -9.46
CA VAL A 63 -5.11 4.97 -8.43
C VAL A 63 -5.17 5.91 -7.22
N LYS A 64 -5.26 7.22 -7.46
CA LYS A 64 -5.44 8.20 -6.39
C LYS A 64 -6.73 7.96 -5.60
N LYS A 65 -7.83 7.78 -6.32
CA LYS A 65 -9.14 7.50 -5.71
C LYS A 65 -9.14 6.19 -4.93
N GLU A 66 -8.52 5.14 -5.45
CA GLU A 66 -8.40 3.85 -4.75
C GLU A 66 -7.59 4.00 -3.45
N LEU A 67 -6.47 4.74 -3.47
CA LEU A 67 -5.66 5.03 -2.29
C LEU A 67 -6.45 5.82 -1.23
N GLU A 68 -7.18 6.87 -1.63
CA GLU A 68 -8.02 7.67 -0.74
C GLU A 68 -9.11 6.83 -0.09
N ILE A 69 -9.81 5.98 -0.86
CA ILE A 69 -10.84 5.06 -0.35
C ILE A 69 -10.23 4.07 0.64
N TYR A 70 -9.09 3.49 0.29
CA TYR A 70 -8.36 2.57 1.15
C TYR A 70 -8.01 3.22 2.48
N THR A 71 -7.40 4.40 2.44
CA THR A 71 -6.99 5.15 3.63
C THR A 71 -8.19 5.46 4.54
N LYS A 72 -9.28 5.93 3.95
CA LYS A 72 -10.52 6.23 4.68
C LYS A 72 -11.13 4.99 5.35
N LYS A 73 -11.15 3.87 4.65
CA LYS A 73 -11.67 2.61 5.22
C LYS A 73 -10.75 2.08 6.31
N LEU A 74 -9.43 2.09 6.09
CA LEU A 74 -8.46 1.63 7.07
C LEU A 74 -8.53 2.48 8.35
N SER A 75 -8.56 3.82 8.23
CA SER A 75 -8.65 4.72 9.38
C SER A 75 -9.88 4.44 10.25
N LYS A 76 -11.02 4.16 9.61
CA LYS A 76 -12.25 3.76 10.33
C LYS A 76 -12.08 2.43 11.06
N LEU A 77 -11.52 1.43 10.40
CA LEU A 77 -11.32 0.10 10.97
C LEU A 77 -10.38 0.11 12.18
N ILE A 78 -9.36 0.96 12.17
CA ILE A 78 -8.39 1.08 13.26
C ILE A 78 -8.67 2.25 14.22
N SER A 79 -9.82 2.91 14.06
CA SER A 79 -10.31 4.00 14.93
C SER A 79 -9.39 5.23 14.98
N ILE A 80 -8.69 5.55 13.89
CA ILE A 80 -7.89 6.78 13.75
C ILE A 80 -8.71 7.84 13.01
N LYS A 81 -8.85 9.04 13.61
CA LYS A 81 -9.68 10.12 13.06
C LYS A 81 -9.00 10.92 11.95
N LYS A 82 -7.70 11.18 12.09
CA LYS A 82 -6.93 11.94 11.10
C LYS A 82 -6.27 11.00 10.10
N MET A 83 -6.36 11.34 8.83
CA MET A 83 -5.80 10.51 7.78
C MET A 83 -5.33 11.35 6.61
N VAL A 84 -4.21 10.99 6.04
CA VAL A 84 -3.64 11.60 4.83
C VAL A 84 -3.19 10.49 3.89
N SER A 85 -3.45 10.65 2.61
CA SER A 85 -2.93 9.78 1.57
C SER A 85 -2.09 10.58 0.58
N HIS A 86 -0.95 10.04 0.16
CA HIS A 86 -0.07 10.75 -0.77
C HIS A 86 0.73 9.80 -1.67
N PHE A 87 1.33 10.36 -2.71
CA PHE A 87 2.32 9.68 -3.52
C PHE A 87 3.75 10.05 -3.07
N VAL A 88 4.69 9.14 -3.28
CA VAL A 88 6.12 9.43 -3.04
C VAL A 88 6.53 10.68 -3.82
N GLY A 89 7.12 11.63 -3.13
CA GLY A 89 7.47 12.96 -3.66
C GLY A 89 6.63 14.10 -3.08
N ASP A 90 5.45 13.81 -2.54
CA ASP A 90 4.54 14.80 -1.92
C ASP A 90 4.70 14.91 -0.39
N GLU A 91 5.72 14.25 0.22
CA GLU A 91 5.91 14.18 1.67
C GLU A 91 5.98 15.56 2.32
N GLY A 92 6.57 16.54 1.63
CA GLY A 92 6.67 17.91 2.13
C GLY A 92 5.29 18.57 2.37
N LYS A 93 4.33 18.33 1.47
CA LYS A 93 2.95 18.82 1.61
C LYS A 93 2.27 18.17 2.81
N VAL A 94 2.44 16.86 2.97
CA VAL A 94 1.88 16.10 4.10
C VAL A 94 2.44 16.59 5.44
N LEU A 95 3.75 16.81 5.52
CA LEU A 95 4.39 17.35 6.73
C LEU A 95 3.88 18.73 7.07
N ASN A 96 3.71 19.61 6.08
CA ASN A 96 3.14 20.94 6.29
C ASN A 96 1.70 20.86 6.81
N GLU A 97 0.89 19.95 6.27
CA GLU A 97 -0.48 19.71 6.72
C GLU A 97 -0.53 19.21 8.17
N ILE A 98 0.33 18.27 8.54
CA ILE A 98 0.42 17.74 9.91
C ILE A 98 0.88 18.82 10.89
N ASN A 99 1.91 19.58 10.52
CA ASN A 99 2.50 20.61 11.39
C ASN A 99 1.60 21.84 11.57
N SER A 100 0.77 22.20 10.57
CA SER A 100 -0.14 23.33 10.64
C SER A 100 -1.21 23.18 11.73
N HIS A 101 -1.51 21.96 12.14
CA HIS A 101 -2.53 21.65 13.13
C HIS A 101 -2.04 21.72 14.60
N LYS A 102 -0.84 22.26 14.90
CA LYS A 102 -0.29 22.51 16.24
C LYS A 102 -0.55 21.42 17.30
N ILE A 103 -0.55 20.15 16.89
CA ILE A 103 -0.79 19.06 17.83
C ILE A 103 0.56 18.65 18.42
N LYS A 104 0.81 19.03 19.66
CA LYS A 104 2.05 18.77 20.41
C LYS A 104 2.44 17.28 20.56
N GLU A 105 1.54 16.35 20.26
CA GLU A 105 1.77 14.91 20.37
C GLU A 105 1.16 14.16 19.17
N ASN A 106 1.65 14.43 17.98
CA ASN A 106 1.23 13.66 16.80
C ASN A 106 2.00 12.35 16.72
N LYS A 107 1.45 11.28 17.28
CA LYS A 107 1.91 9.91 16.97
C LYS A 107 1.30 9.47 15.65
N CYS A 108 2.12 9.43 14.63
CA CYS A 108 1.70 9.07 13.28
C CYS A 108 1.99 7.60 12.97
N LEU A 109 1.00 6.90 12.44
CA LEU A 109 1.18 5.60 11.83
C LEU A 109 1.36 5.78 10.32
N ILE A 110 2.52 5.42 9.81
CA ILE A 110 2.78 5.41 8.36
C ILE A 110 2.58 4.00 7.82
N HIS A 111 1.70 3.87 6.84
CA HIS A 111 1.47 2.65 6.10
C HIS A 111 1.91 2.84 4.64
N PRO A 112 3.16 2.51 4.31
CA PRO A 112 3.65 2.55 2.94
C PRO A 112 3.15 1.32 2.19
N ILE A 113 2.33 1.54 1.16
CA ILE A 113 1.74 0.48 0.33
C ILE A 113 2.72 0.14 -0.79
N PHE A 114 3.77 -0.56 -0.40
CA PHE A 114 4.80 -1.09 -1.30
C PHE A 114 4.90 -2.60 -1.11
N LEU A 115 5.11 -3.32 -2.20
CA LEU A 115 5.24 -4.75 -2.12
C LEU A 115 6.53 -5.15 -1.40
N PHE A 116 7.65 -4.50 -1.73
CA PHE A 116 8.98 -4.82 -1.20
C PHE A 116 9.70 -3.58 -0.66
N ASN A 117 10.72 -3.80 0.16
CA ASN A 117 11.72 -2.80 0.47
C ASN A 117 12.44 -2.41 -0.82
N GLY A 118 12.66 -1.11 -1.00
CA GLY A 118 13.37 -0.59 -2.15
C GLY A 118 13.52 0.92 -2.06
N TYR A 119 14.18 1.52 -3.04
CA TYR A 119 14.49 2.94 -3.04
C TYR A 119 13.29 3.86 -2.73
N LEU A 120 12.13 3.60 -3.32
CA LEU A 120 10.93 4.45 -3.09
C LEU A 120 10.38 4.29 -1.67
N PHE A 121 10.40 3.08 -1.12
CA PHE A 121 10.01 2.82 0.25
C PHE A 121 10.93 3.55 1.23
N GLU A 122 12.24 3.38 1.09
CA GLU A 122 13.23 4.03 1.96
C GLU A 122 13.19 5.55 1.86
N LYS A 123 13.09 6.09 0.65
CA LYS A 123 12.95 7.53 0.41
C LYS A 123 11.71 8.11 1.12
N ASN A 124 10.60 7.42 1.05
CA ASN A 124 9.34 7.83 1.69
C ASN A 124 9.51 7.89 3.23
N ILE A 125 9.99 6.78 3.82
CA ILE A 125 10.13 6.66 5.28
C ILE A 125 11.15 7.65 5.84
N LYS A 126 12.32 7.79 5.20
CA LYS A 126 13.39 8.65 5.68
C LYS A 126 12.91 10.07 5.91
N LYS A 127 12.09 10.60 5.02
CA LYS A 127 11.62 11.98 5.10
C LYS A 127 10.68 12.23 6.27
N PHE A 128 9.86 11.25 6.64
CA PHE A 128 8.99 11.36 7.81
C PHE A 128 9.75 11.18 9.11
N ARG A 129 10.65 10.21 9.22
CA ARG A 129 11.45 9.94 10.42
C ARG A 129 12.25 11.13 10.92
N SER A 130 12.70 11.99 10.01
CA SER A 130 13.48 13.19 10.37
C SER A 130 12.63 14.35 10.86
N SER A 131 11.30 14.28 10.77
CA SER A 131 10.44 15.46 10.92
C SER A 131 9.35 15.33 11.99
N ILE A 132 8.90 14.12 12.31
CA ILE A 132 7.79 13.88 13.25
C ILE A 132 7.97 12.52 13.97
N ASP A 133 7.27 12.36 15.10
CA ASP A 133 7.21 11.06 15.78
C ASP A 133 6.36 10.08 14.96
N VAL A 134 7.01 9.09 14.38
CA VAL A 134 6.39 8.17 13.45
C VAL A 134 6.67 6.72 13.79
N PHE A 135 5.64 5.92 13.65
CA PHE A 135 5.74 4.48 13.59
C PHE A 135 5.49 4.02 12.14
N ASN A 136 6.45 3.30 11.56
CA ASN A 136 6.34 2.84 10.17
C ASN A 136 5.97 1.36 10.14
N LEU A 137 4.93 1.02 9.40
CA LEU A 137 4.66 -0.35 9.03
C LEU A 137 5.70 -0.84 8.00
N HIS A 138 5.94 -2.13 8.00
CA HIS A 138 6.77 -2.78 6.99
C HIS A 138 6.07 -2.78 5.61
N PRO A 139 6.79 -3.05 4.53
CA PRO A 139 6.18 -3.34 3.24
C PRO A 139 5.17 -4.47 3.36
N ILE A 140 4.17 -4.48 2.49
CA ILE A 140 3.06 -5.43 2.63
C ILE A 140 3.50 -6.89 2.48
N SER A 141 4.55 -7.19 1.72
CA SER A 141 5.12 -8.54 1.63
C SER A 141 5.86 -9.02 2.87
N HIS A 142 6.05 -8.15 3.88
CA HIS A 142 6.65 -8.57 5.15
C HIS A 142 5.66 -9.35 6.04
N TYR A 143 4.39 -9.32 5.71
CA TYR A 143 3.34 -9.99 6.47
C TYR A 143 2.98 -11.33 5.84
N GLU A 144 3.06 -12.39 6.63
CA GLU A 144 2.80 -13.77 6.20
C GLU A 144 1.41 -13.93 5.57
N GLU A 145 0.43 -13.24 6.12
CA GLU A 145 -0.95 -13.28 5.62
C GLU A 145 -1.05 -12.76 4.17
N ILE A 146 -0.23 -11.76 3.82
CA ILE A 146 -0.16 -11.23 2.45
C ILE A 146 0.58 -12.20 1.51
N ILE A 147 1.67 -12.81 2.00
CA ILE A 147 2.39 -13.84 1.24
C ILE A 147 1.46 -15.01 0.95
N ASN A 148 0.73 -15.47 1.95
CA ASN A 148 -0.24 -16.56 1.81
C ASN A 148 -1.37 -16.21 0.81
N LEU A 149 -1.85 -14.96 0.81
CA LEU A 149 -2.80 -14.49 -0.19
C LEU A 149 -2.24 -14.56 -1.61
N ILE A 150 -1.00 -14.09 -1.81
CA ILE A 150 -0.31 -14.12 -3.10
C ILE A 150 -0.12 -15.58 -3.56
N SER A 151 0.37 -16.44 -2.68
CA SER A 151 0.60 -17.86 -2.97
C SER A 151 -0.68 -18.59 -3.35
N LYS A 152 -1.79 -18.37 -2.63
CA LYS A 152 -3.10 -18.96 -2.97
C LYS A 152 -3.58 -18.53 -4.35
N LYS A 153 -3.42 -17.25 -4.72
CA LYS A 153 -3.78 -16.78 -6.06
C LYS A 153 -2.93 -17.42 -7.15
N LEU A 154 -1.63 -17.56 -6.91
CA LEU A 154 -0.71 -18.25 -7.82
C LEU A 154 -1.13 -19.69 -8.04
N ILE A 155 -1.33 -20.44 -6.96
CA ILE A 155 -1.72 -21.86 -7.02
C ILE A 155 -3.05 -22.01 -7.75
N HIS A 156 -4.05 -21.19 -7.41
CA HIS A 156 -5.35 -21.22 -8.07
C HIS A 156 -5.24 -20.94 -9.58
N THR A 157 -4.44 -19.95 -9.97
CA THR A 157 -4.23 -19.64 -11.39
C THR A 157 -3.57 -20.81 -12.13
N ILE A 158 -2.57 -21.47 -11.52
CA ILE A 158 -1.90 -22.63 -12.11
C ILE A 158 -2.89 -23.80 -12.29
N GLN A 159 -3.69 -24.10 -11.25
CA GLN A 159 -4.67 -25.19 -11.29
C GLN A 159 -5.82 -24.97 -12.28
N THR A 160 -6.10 -23.74 -12.69
CA THR A 160 -7.14 -23.44 -13.68
C THR A 160 -6.63 -23.45 -15.13
N LEU A 161 -5.35 -23.73 -15.35
CA LEU A 161 -4.73 -23.83 -16.67
C LEU A 161 -4.61 -25.26 -17.18
N ASP A 162 -4.81 -26.25 -16.30
CA ASP A 162 -4.93 -27.67 -16.63
C ASP A 162 -6.38 -28.02 -17.01
#